data_32a68e05615b51247c9e45132c6b49c4
#
_entry.id   32a68e05615b51247c9e45132c6b49c4
#
_cell.length_a   1.000
_cell.length_b   1.000
_cell.length_c   1.000
_cell.angle_alpha   90.00
_cell.angle_beta   90.00
_cell.angle_gamma   90.00
#
_symmetry.space_group_name_H-M   'P 1'
#
loop_
_entity.id
_entity.type
_entity.pdbx_description
1 polymer ?
#
loop_
_entity_poly.entity_id
_entity_poly.type
_entity_poly.pdbx_seq_one_letter_code
_entity_poly.pdbx_strand_id
1 'polypeptide(L)'
;MIALITSLAFAAMAMQAAAANAPRQQFVACIKQSVEKAKSDKIMPDAFAAFARGNCAGQFEAFKQGLVSFDVKNGVARKRAEADAELQIDDYLIGAAEKIAPDS
;
A
#
# COMPACT_ATOMS: atom_id res chain seq x y z
N MET A 1 -17.40 6.49 -34.27
CA MET A 1 -17.85 7.33 -33.15
C MET A 1 -18.07 6.55 -31.88
N ILE A 2 -18.66 5.37 -31.91
CA ILE A 2 -18.89 4.53 -30.73
C ILE A 2 -17.56 4.07 -30.13
N ALA A 3 -16.53 3.77 -30.93
CA ALA A 3 -15.22 3.35 -30.50
C ALA A 3 -14.45 4.44 -29.73
N LEU A 4 -14.67 5.73 -30.06
CA LEU A 4 -14.02 6.85 -29.37
C LEU A 4 -14.58 7.06 -27.98
N ILE A 5 -15.89 6.86 -27.78
CA ILE A 5 -16.52 6.98 -26.46
C ILE A 5 -16.04 5.86 -25.51
N THR A 6 -15.90 4.65 -26.04
CA THR A 6 -15.38 3.50 -25.30
C THR A 6 -13.93 3.72 -24.84
N SER A 7 -13.10 4.30 -25.72
CA SER A 7 -11.70 4.62 -25.42
C SER A 7 -11.56 5.64 -24.29
N LEU A 8 -12.43 6.66 -24.26
CA LEU A 8 -12.43 7.67 -23.20
C LEU A 8 -12.81 7.09 -21.85
N ALA A 9 -13.78 6.16 -21.80
CA ALA A 9 -14.17 5.48 -20.56
C ALA A 9 -13.03 4.63 -20.01
N PHE A 10 -12.33 3.90 -20.88
CA PHE A 10 -11.16 3.11 -20.47
C PHE A 10 -10.02 3.98 -19.96
N ALA A 11 -9.75 5.13 -20.61
CA ALA A 11 -8.72 6.06 -20.18
C ALA A 11 -9.00 6.61 -18.80
N ALA A 12 -10.27 6.96 -18.48
CA ALA A 12 -10.65 7.48 -17.17
C ALA A 12 -10.45 6.42 -16.07
N MET A 13 -10.81 5.16 -16.32
CA MET A 13 -10.61 4.07 -15.37
C MET A 13 -9.13 3.78 -15.16
N ALA A 14 -8.33 3.81 -16.21
CA ALA A 14 -6.88 3.62 -16.13
C ALA A 14 -6.21 4.72 -15.33
N MET A 15 -6.64 5.98 -15.46
CA MET A 15 -6.10 7.10 -14.69
C MET A 15 -6.41 6.97 -13.21
N GLN A 16 -7.60 6.51 -12.84
CA GLN A 16 -7.97 6.28 -11.45
C GLN A 16 -7.15 5.15 -10.83
N ALA A 17 -6.96 4.05 -11.55
CA ALA A 17 -6.12 2.94 -11.11
C ALA A 17 -4.66 3.36 -10.98
N ALA A 18 -4.16 4.18 -11.91
CA ALA A 18 -2.79 4.69 -11.88
C ALA A 18 -2.56 5.60 -10.65
N ALA A 19 -3.56 6.42 -10.28
CA ALA A 19 -3.47 7.29 -9.10
C ALA A 19 -3.34 6.47 -7.80
N ALA A 20 -3.97 5.29 -7.72
CA ALA A 20 -3.83 4.39 -6.57
C ALA A 20 -2.50 3.63 -6.61
N ASN A 21 -1.97 3.33 -7.83
CA ASN A 21 -0.76 2.53 -7.99
C ASN A 21 0.52 3.26 -7.63
N ALA A 22 0.62 4.58 -7.89
CA ALA A 22 1.82 5.34 -7.58
C ALA A 22 2.12 5.35 -6.07
N PRO A 23 1.16 5.64 -5.17
CA PRO A 23 1.40 5.52 -3.75
C PRO A 23 1.74 4.09 -3.31
N ARG A 24 1.15 3.08 -3.95
CA ARG A 24 1.47 1.67 -3.66
C ARG A 24 2.92 1.36 -3.98
N GLN A 25 3.41 1.79 -5.13
CA GLN A 25 4.79 1.54 -5.54
C GLN A 25 5.78 2.18 -4.57
N GLN A 26 5.51 3.41 -4.15
CA GLN A 26 6.35 4.12 -3.19
C GLN A 26 6.31 3.43 -1.81
N PHE A 27 5.14 2.98 -1.39
CA PHE A 27 4.98 2.23 -0.16
C PHE A 27 5.78 0.92 -0.19
N VAL A 28 5.62 0.13 -1.27
CA VAL A 28 6.33 -1.15 -1.42
C VAL A 28 7.85 -0.94 -1.44
N ALA A 29 8.32 0.09 -2.13
CA ALA A 29 9.75 0.42 -2.18
C ALA A 29 10.28 0.75 -0.78
N CYS A 30 9.53 1.54 -0.01
CA CYS A 30 9.93 1.90 1.35
C CYS A 30 9.94 0.68 2.27
N ILE A 31 8.98 -0.23 2.13
CA ILE A 31 8.93 -1.49 2.89
C ILE A 31 10.16 -2.35 2.58
N LYS A 32 10.54 -2.45 1.30
CA LYS A 32 11.74 -3.22 0.92
C LYS A 32 13.00 -2.65 1.56
N GLN A 33 13.14 -1.33 1.56
CA GLN A 33 14.26 -0.66 2.23
C GLN A 33 14.22 -0.91 3.74
N SER A 34 13.03 -0.90 4.33
CA SER A 34 12.87 -1.17 5.76
C SER A 34 13.25 -2.61 6.12
N VAL A 35 12.97 -3.58 5.23
CA VAL A 35 13.41 -4.97 5.43
C VAL A 35 14.94 -5.04 5.49
N GLU A 36 15.63 -4.40 4.54
CA GLU A 36 17.09 -4.40 4.52
C GLU A 36 17.68 -3.72 5.75
N LYS A 37 17.11 -2.60 6.15
CA LYS A 37 17.53 -1.88 7.35
C LYS A 37 17.25 -2.68 8.60
N ALA A 38 16.11 -3.35 8.68
CA ALA A 38 15.76 -4.19 9.82
C ALA A 38 16.75 -5.35 9.97
N LYS A 39 17.17 -5.99 8.87
CA LYS A 39 18.19 -7.03 8.90
C LYS A 39 19.51 -6.50 9.45
N SER A 40 19.93 -5.33 8.96
CA SER A 40 21.17 -4.68 9.37
C SER A 40 21.14 -4.30 10.86
N ASP A 41 20.02 -3.79 11.33
CA ASP A 41 19.82 -3.33 12.71
C ASP A 41 19.36 -4.46 13.65
N LYS A 42 19.22 -5.68 13.13
CA LYS A 42 18.79 -6.86 13.91
C LYS A 42 17.42 -6.68 14.56
N ILE A 43 16.49 -6.03 13.83
CA ILE A 43 15.11 -5.87 14.28
C ILE A 43 14.41 -7.23 14.21
N MET A 44 13.74 -7.62 15.27
CA MET A 44 13.00 -8.89 15.30
C MET A 44 11.72 -8.81 14.47
N PRO A 45 11.24 -9.94 13.93
CA PRO A 45 10.01 -9.94 13.11
C PRO A 45 8.80 -9.34 13.81
N ASP A 46 8.63 -9.57 15.10
CA ASP A 46 7.49 -9.03 15.87
C ASP A 46 7.57 -7.51 16.07
N ALA A 47 8.75 -6.91 15.92
CA ALA A 47 8.94 -5.46 16.02
C ALA A 47 8.93 -4.77 14.65
N PHE A 48 8.88 -5.53 13.56
CA PHE A 48 9.04 -4.97 12.23
C PHE A 48 7.93 -3.99 11.86
N ALA A 49 6.68 -4.30 12.22
CA ALA A 49 5.54 -3.45 11.84
C ALA A 49 5.73 -2.03 12.39
N ALA A 50 6.07 -1.88 13.66
CA ALA A 50 6.31 -0.57 14.27
C ALA A 50 7.53 0.12 13.65
N PHE A 51 8.60 -0.64 13.40
CA PHE A 51 9.81 -0.12 12.76
C PHE A 51 9.50 0.44 11.36
N ALA A 52 8.78 -0.32 10.53
CA ALA A 52 8.43 0.10 9.18
C ALA A 52 7.49 1.30 9.18
N ARG A 53 6.52 1.34 10.08
CA ARG A 53 5.59 2.48 10.18
C ARG A 53 6.34 3.77 10.53
N GLY A 54 7.32 3.69 11.42
CA GLY A 54 8.16 4.84 11.74
C GLY A 54 9.04 5.28 10.58
N ASN A 55 9.65 4.33 9.88
CA ASN A 55 10.52 4.60 8.74
C ASN A 55 9.79 5.16 7.52
N CYS A 56 8.54 4.73 7.31
CA CYS A 56 7.78 4.97 6.07
C CYS A 56 6.48 5.71 6.34
N ALA A 57 6.42 6.55 7.39
CA ALA A 57 5.17 7.19 7.82
C ALA A 57 4.44 7.89 6.69
N GLY A 58 5.15 8.68 5.87
CA GLY A 58 4.56 9.39 4.75
C GLY A 58 3.99 8.47 3.69
N GLN A 59 4.72 7.40 3.37
CA GLN A 59 4.31 6.42 2.36
C GLN A 59 3.11 5.59 2.83
N PHE A 60 3.05 5.25 4.12
CA PHE A 60 1.88 4.59 4.71
C PHE A 60 0.64 5.44 4.55
N GLU A 61 0.74 6.72 4.93
CA GLU A 61 -0.40 7.64 4.86
C GLU A 61 -0.87 7.86 3.43
N ALA A 62 0.06 8.08 2.50
CA ALA A 62 -0.28 8.30 1.10
C ALA A 62 -0.95 7.07 0.48
N PHE A 63 -0.46 5.88 0.78
CA PHE A 63 -1.05 4.64 0.28
C PHE A 63 -2.44 4.43 0.87
N LYS A 64 -2.59 4.60 2.17
CA LYS A 64 -3.90 4.48 2.84
C LYS A 64 -4.91 5.44 2.22
N GLN A 65 -4.54 6.70 2.06
CA GLN A 65 -5.44 7.70 1.47
C GLN A 65 -5.81 7.38 0.02
N GLY A 66 -4.87 6.86 -0.76
CA GLY A 66 -5.14 6.42 -2.12
C GLY A 66 -6.16 5.29 -2.17
N LEU A 67 -6.01 4.29 -1.30
CA LEU A 67 -6.96 3.17 -1.20
C LEU A 67 -8.35 3.65 -0.76
N VAL A 68 -8.41 4.48 0.27
CA VAL A 68 -9.67 5.01 0.79
C VAL A 68 -10.39 5.85 -0.26
N SER A 69 -9.67 6.75 -0.93
CA SER A 69 -10.25 7.62 -1.96
C SER A 69 -10.81 6.80 -3.12
N PHE A 70 -10.09 5.78 -3.56
CA PHE A 70 -10.54 4.90 -4.63
C PHE A 70 -11.84 4.19 -4.23
N ASP A 71 -11.88 3.60 -3.05
CA ASP A 71 -13.04 2.85 -2.57
C ASP A 71 -14.25 3.75 -2.36
N VAL A 72 -14.07 4.93 -1.80
CA VAL A 72 -15.16 5.89 -1.58
C VAL A 72 -15.76 6.33 -2.92
N LYS A 73 -14.91 6.59 -3.94
CA LYS A 73 -15.38 6.91 -5.28
C LYS A 73 -16.19 5.78 -5.91
N ASN A 74 -15.92 4.56 -5.51
CA ASN A 74 -16.62 3.37 -6.01
C ASN A 74 -17.78 2.94 -5.11
N GLY A 75 -18.22 3.80 -4.21
CA GLY A 75 -19.42 3.58 -3.42
C GLY A 75 -19.23 2.89 -2.08
N VAL A 76 -17.99 2.66 -1.66
CA VAL A 76 -17.70 2.07 -0.35
C VAL A 76 -17.79 3.17 0.71
N ALA A 77 -18.46 2.87 1.83
CA ALA A 77 -18.52 3.81 2.95
C ALA A 77 -17.10 4.08 3.48
N ARG A 78 -16.82 5.33 3.81
CA ARG A 78 -15.45 5.75 4.23
C ARG A 78 -14.91 4.92 5.38
N LYS A 79 -15.74 4.66 6.39
CA LYS A 79 -15.31 3.89 7.56
C LYS A 79 -14.88 2.47 7.18
N ARG A 80 -15.60 1.84 6.27
CA ARG A 80 -15.25 0.52 5.74
C ARG A 80 -14.00 0.60 4.87
N ALA A 81 -13.91 1.63 4.03
CA ALA A 81 -12.74 1.82 3.18
C ALA A 81 -11.46 1.97 4.02
N GLU A 82 -11.53 2.70 5.13
CA GLU A 82 -10.39 2.85 6.05
C GLU A 82 -10.00 1.52 6.69
N ALA A 83 -10.97 0.73 7.13
CA ALA A 83 -10.71 -0.58 7.72
C ALA A 83 -10.08 -1.53 6.69
N ASP A 84 -10.61 -1.55 5.46
CA ASP A 84 -10.07 -2.38 4.38
C ASP A 84 -8.65 -1.97 4.01
N ALA A 85 -8.36 -0.66 3.99
CA ALA A 85 -7.02 -0.15 3.71
C ALA A 85 -6.02 -0.62 4.77
N GLU A 86 -6.40 -0.57 6.05
CA GLU A 86 -5.53 -1.06 7.13
C GLU A 86 -5.26 -2.56 7.00
N LEU A 87 -6.25 -3.36 6.60
CA LEU A 87 -6.06 -4.79 6.38
C LEU A 87 -5.05 -5.05 5.26
N GLN A 88 -5.11 -4.30 4.17
CA GLN A 88 -4.14 -4.43 3.07
C GLN A 88 -2.73 -4.07 3.54
N ILE A 89 -2.60 -2.99 4.31
CA ILE A 89 -1.32 -2.57 4.87
C ILE A 89 -0.76 -3.65 5.79
N ASP A 90 -1.59 -4.20 6.67
CA ASP A 90 -1.18 -5.27 7.58
C ASP A 90 -0.68 -6.51 6.81
N ASP A 91 -1.33 -6.87 5.72
CA ASP A 91 -0.90 -7.99 4.88
C ASP A 91 0.51 -7.76 4.31
N TYR A 92 0.80 -6.56 3.85
CA TYR A 92 2.15 -6.21 3.38
C TYR A 92 3.17 -6.32 4.52
N LEU A 93 2.82 -5.86 5.71
CA LEU A 93 3.73 -5.89 6.86
C LEU A 93 4.01 -7.32 7.32
N ILE A 94 2.99 -8.17 7.35
CA ILE A 94 3.15 -9.58 7.71
C ILE A 94 4.08 -10.28 6.71
N GLY A 95 3.85 -10.08 5.42
CA GLY A 95 4.69 -10.66 4.39
C GLY A 95 6.13 -10.17 4.44
N ALA A 96 6.33 -8.88 4.75
CA ALA A 96 7.67 -8.31 4.87
C ALA A 96 8.39 -8.84 6.12
N ALA A 97 7.68 -8.99 7.24
CA ALA A 97 8.28 -9.50 8.48
C ALA A 97 8.82 -10.92 8.30
N GLU A 98 8.19 -11.73 7.46
CA GLU A 98 8.66 -13.08 7.14
C GLU A 98 10.05 -13.07 6.52
N LYS A 99 10.40 -11.99 5.80
CA LYS A 99 11.70 -11.88 5.11
C LYS A 99 12.85 -11.60 6.05
N ILE A 100 12.57 -11.13 7.25
CA ILE A 100 13.60 -10.89 8.27
C ILE A 100 13.63 -12.00 9.33
N ALA A 101 12.70 -12.94 9.27
CA ALA A 101 12.69 -14.06 10.17
C ALA A 101 13.97 -14.91 9.96
N PRO A 102 14.61 -15.39 11.03
CA PRO A 102 15.77 -16.26 10.86
C PRO A 102 15.36 -17.54 10.13
N ASP A 103 16.23 -17.99 9.25
CA ASP A 103 16.02 -19.26 8.54
C ASP A 103 15.95 -20.40 9.53
N SER A 104 14.83 -21.07 9.55
CA SER A 104 14.63 -22.23 10.42
C SER A 104 14.99 -23.52 9.70
#